data_014f8e5b98f8623749d7a8a20f82c344
#
_entry.id   014f8e5b98f8623749d7a8a20f82c344
#
_cell.length_a   1.000
_cell.length_b   1.000
_cell.length_c   1.000
_cell.angle_alpha   90.00
_cell.angle_beta   90.00
_cell.angle_gamma   90.00
#
_symmetry.space_group_name_H-M   'P 1'
#
loop_
_entity.id
_entity.type
_entity.pdbx_description
1 polymer ?
#
loop_
_entity_poly.entity_id
_entity_poly.type
_entity_poly.pdbx_seq_one_letter_code
_entity_poly.pdbx_strand_id
1 'polypeptide(L)' 'RLWLETTDPLAVIDIPAFCTECGHHLIETAAISGGHRFLVERGAG' A
#
# COMPACT_ATOMS: atom_id res chain seq x y z
N ARG A 1 -4.76 -8.68 6.84
CA ARG A 1 -4.19 -8.24 5.56
C ARG A 1 -5.26 -7.57 4.72
N LEU A 2 -4.85 -6.58 3.99
CA LEU A 2 -5.76 -5.79 3.18
C LEU A 2 -5.11 -5.46 1.84
N TRP A 3 -5.85 -5.68 0.76
CA TRP A 3 -5.43 -5.22 -0.56
C TRP A 3 -6.02 -3.85 -0.81
N LEU A 4 -5.16 -2.93 -1.22
CA LEU A 4 -5.56 -1.58 -1.64
C LEU A 4 -5.26 -1.43 -3.12
N GLU A 5 -6.23 -0.96 -3.89
CA GLU A 5 -6.05 -0.69 -5.31
C GLU A 5 -6.27 0.79 -5.57
N THR A 6 -5.41 1.38 -6.38
CA THR A 6 -5.50 2.80 -6.67
C THR A 6 -5.00 3.09 -8.08
N THR A 7 -5.58 4.10 -8.69
CA THR A 7 -5.13 4.62 -9.97
C THR A 7 -4.28 5.87 -9.81
N ASP A 8 -4.08 6.34 -8.57
CA ASP A 8 -3.28 7.53 -8.30
C ASP A 8 -1.79 7.20 -8.41
N PRO A 9 -1.04 7.84 -9.32
CA PRO A 9 0.38 7.57 -9.46
C PRO A 9 1.20 7.93 -8.22
N LEU A 10 0.70 8.83 -7.37
CA LEU A 10 1.41 9.20 -6.15
C LEU A 10 1.28 8.15 -5.05
N ALA A 11 0.34 7.22 -5.18
CA ALA A 11 0.16 6.17 -4.19
C ALA A 11 1.40 5.27 -4.06
N VAL A 12 2.19 5.16 -5.12
CA VAL A 12 3.45 4.40 -5.09
C VAL A 12 4.41 4.96 -4.04
N ILE A 13 4.31 6.25 -3.75
CA ILE A 13 5.12 6.92 -2.74
C ILE A 13 4.35 7.02 -1.43
N ASP A 14 3.08 7.39 -1.50
CA ASP A 14 2.27 7.72 -0.33
C ASP A 14 1.88 6.48 0.49
N ILE A 15 1.57 5.37 -0.15
CA ILE A 15 1.16 4.16 0.57
C ILE A 15 2.30 3.58 1.42
N PRO A 16 3.54 3.43 0.90
CA PRO A 16 4.64 2.98 1.74
C PRO A 16 4.93 3.94 2.90
N ALA A 17 4.86 5.24 2.65
CA ALA A 17 5.08 6.25 3.69
C ALA A 17 4.00 6.16 4.77
N PHE A 18 2.75 6.00 4.37
CA PHE A 18 1.63 5.84 5.28
C PHE A 18 1.81 4.60 6.16
N CYS A 19 2.19 3.48 5.55
CA CYS A 19 2.41 2.24 6.30
C CYS A 19 3.50 2.41 7.35
N THR A 20 4.59 3.08 6.99
CA THR A 20 5.69 3.34 7.93
C THR A 20 5.22 4.22 9.09
N GLU A 21 4.50 5.29 8.81
CA GLU A 21 4.02 6.20 9.85
C GLU A 21 3.04 5.55 10.81
N CYS A 22 2.19 4.67 10.30
CA CYS A 22 1.15 4.04 11.10
C CYS A 22 1.59 2.70 11.72
N GLY A 23 2.82 2.28 11.45
CA GLY A 23 3.31 1.01 11.98
C GLY A 23 2.74 -0.21 11.28
N HIS A 24 2.18 -0.03 10.10
CA HIS A 24 1.71 -1.15 9.28
C HIS A 24 2.84 -1.68 8.42
N HIS A 25 2.65 -2.89 7.90
CA HIS A 25 3.65 -3.51 7.03
C HIS A 25 3.14 -3.58 5.60
N LEU A 26 3.92 -3.03 4.67
CA LEU A 26 3.66 -3.20 3.26
C LEU A 26 4.30 -4.51 2.82
N ILE A 27 3.48 -5.50 2.52
CA ILE A 27 3.96 -6.86 2.21
C ILE A 27 4.32 -6.99 0.74
N GLU A 28 3.48 -6.45 -0.13
CA GLU A 28 3.65 -6.64 -1.56
C GLU A 28 3.05 -5.47 -2.33
N THR A 29 3.67 -5.15 -3.46
CA THR A 29 3.12 -4.20 -4.42
C THR A 29 3.07 -4.85 -5.78
N ALA A 30 2.07 -4.51 -6.58
CA ALA A 30 1.94 -5.04 -7.93
C ALA A 30 1.32 -3.98 -8.84
N ALA A 31 1.79 -3.93 -10.08
CA ALA A 31 1.18 -3.08 -11.09
C ALA A 31 -0.05 -3.80 -11.65
N ILE A 32 -1.13 -3.05 -11.82
CA ILE A 32 -2.35 -3.56 -12.45
C ILE A 32 -2.72 -2.64 -13.59
N SER A 33 -3.70 -3.06 -14.38
CA SER A 33 -4.18 -2.23 -15.49
C SER A 33 -4.73 -0.92 -14.94
N GLY A 34 -4.09 0.18 -15.30
CA GLY A 34 -4.50 1.51 -14.89
C GLY A 34 -4.09 1.94 -13.50
N GLY A 35 -3.25 1.15 -12.80
CA GLY A 35 -2.87 1.54 -11.45
C GLY A 35 -1.98 0.55 -10.75
N HIS A 36 -2.11 0.49 -9.43
CA HIS A 36 -1.31 -0.37 -8.55
C HIS A 36 -2.17 -0.99 -7.47
N ARG A 37 -1.73 -2.15 -6.95
CA ARG A 37 -2.30 -2.77 -5.76
C ARG A 37 -1.21 -2.91 -4.72
N PHE A 38 -1.63 -2.82 -3.47
CA PHE A 38 -0.73 -2.94 -2.32
C PHE A 38 -1.34 -3.93 -1.33
N LEU A 39 -0.53 -4.87 -0.88
CA LEU A 39 -0.94 -5.77 0.19
C LEU A 39 -0.36 -5.24 1.49
N VAL A 40 -1.21 -4.86 2.41
CA VAL A 40 -0.83 -4.25 3.67
C VAL A 40 -1.25 -5.15 4.83
N GLU A 41 -0.33 -5.38 5.75
CA GLU A 41 -0.62 -6.07 6.99
C GLU A 41 -0.76 -5.03 8.10
N ARG A 42 -1.86 -5.08 8.81
CA ARG A 42 -2.13 -4.15 9.89
C ARG A 42 -1.14 -4.36 11.02
N GLY A 43 -0.57 -3.25 11.51
CA GLY A 43 0.34 -3.29 12.66
C GLY A 43 -0.38 -3.61 13.95
N ALA A 44 0.42 -3.96 14.97
CA ALA A 44 -0.08 -4.35 16.28
C ALA A 44 -0.33 -3.13 17.16
N GLY A 45 -1.09 -2.27 16.82
CA GLY A 45 -1.32 -1.09 17.65
C GLY A 45 -2.67 -0.44 17.36
#